data_c74dde3fea2dad58de19d24367e3e8cc
#
_entry.id   c74dde3fea2dad58de19d24367e3e8cc
#
_cell.length_a   1.000
_cell.length_b   1.000
_cell.length_c   1.000
_cell.angle_alpha   90.00
_cell.angle_beta   90.00
_cell.angle_gamma   90.00
#
_symmetry.space_group_name_H-M   'P 1'
#
loop_
_entity.id
_entity.type
_entity.pdbx_description
1 polymer ?
#
loop_
_entity_poly.entity_id
_entity_poly.type
_entity_poly.pdbx_seq_one_letter_code
_entity_poly.pdbx_strand_id
1 'polypeptide(L)'
;MSAMNPDRPKAIPASLTRRDVLRNMGGLGLLTLTGGAGTLLGACTTAQSGSQVLAADPEIAALVDSVLGIDMHSHAAGASGRPQPAYDLAERIRVGRMTAVCLCHPGDAPVIKREPDNRIRTVRQPEPGELWRFTQRRLKWFDDLVTAQGLRRALQRGDLEAAHRDKAPAIVQTIEGCHFLEGSLERMGEVYRRGVRHLQLVHFFRSDMGDNQTEPADQGGLTSFGRDAIVECNRLGIVIDVAHATREFVAAAAQASKTPLILSHTSVAKGQPAAFSRRISPEHARLVASTGGVVGVWGSPSTFKSLSDYVDAVAAAVDVAGVEHVGFGTDNSGFGPTLAVWDDYRDFPVIVRLMRKRGFSPDDIRKIAGGNYLRVFNLSVKAT
;
A
#
# COMPACT_ATOMS: atom_id res chain seq x y z
N MET A 1 54.61 10.54 -36.67
CA MET A 1 53.84 11.55 -35.90
C MET A 1 52.42 11.01 -35.75
N SER A 2 52.15 10.36 -34.64
CA SER A 2 50.87 9.71 -34.35
C SER A 2 50.09 10.57 -33.34
N ALA A 3 48.91 11.03 -33.72
CA ALA A 3 48.08 11.88 -32.91
C ALA A 3 47.28 11.05 -31.89
N MET A 4 47.40 11.42 -30.64
CA MET A 4 46.61 10.88 -29.50
C MET A 4 45.13 11.30 -29.60
N ASN A 5 44.25 10.34 -29.41
CA ASN A 5 42.80 10.54 -29.26
C ASN A 5 42.44 10.66 -27.76
N PRO A 6 41.76 11.74 -27.30
CA PRO A 6 41.56 12.00 -25.85
C PRO A 6 40.20 11.53 -25.27
N ASP A 7 39.39 10.70 -25.91
CA ASP A 7 38.09 10.29 -25.40
C ASP A 7 37.97 8.78 -25.11
N ARG A 8 38.47 8.37 -23.93
CA ARG A 8 38.05 7.13 -23.27
C ARG A 8 37.28 7.47 -21.99
N PRO A 9 36.05 7.04 -21.81
CA PRO A 9 35.35 7.21 -20.53
C PRO A 9 36.01 6.35 -19.44
N LYS A 10 36.28 6.97 -18.31
CA LYS A 10 36.77 6.31 -17.07
C LYS A 10 35.74 5.32 -16.55
N ALA A 11 36.16 4.10 -16.27
CA ALA A 11 35.38 3.07 -15.65
C ALA A 11 34.86 3.51 -14.28
N ILE A 12 33.56 3.32 -14.02
CA ILE A 12 32.91 3.52 -12.73
C ILE A 12 33.34 2.38 -11.81
N PRO A 13 33.85 2.63 -10.60
CA PRO A 13 34.18 1.57 -9.66
C PRO A 13 32.94 0.85 -9.18
N ALA A 14 33.02 -0.48 -9.05
CA ALA A 14 31.97 -1.36 -8.59
C ALA A 14 31.48 -0.96 -7.20
N SER A 15 30.16 -1.03 -6.99
CA SER A 15 29.48 -0.73 -5.72
C SER A 15 29.98 -1.63 -4.60
N LEU A 16 30.41 -1.02 -3.49
CA LEU A 16 30.78 -1.69 -2.24
C LEU A 16 29.57 -2.47 -1.68
N THR A 17 29.77 -3.75 -1.37
CA THR A 17 28.76 -4.58 -0.73
C THR A 17 28.75 -4.36 0.79
N ARG A 18 27.62 -4.69 1.47
CA ARG A 18 27.51 -4.62 2.94
C ARG A 18 28.66 -5.37 3.67
N ARG A 19 29.26 -6.38 3.07
CA ARG A 19 30.41 -7.11 3.62
C ARG A 19 31.69 -6.30 3.62
N ASP A 20 31.88 -5.41 2.64
CA ASP A 20 33.09 -4.62 2.51
C ASP A 20 33.14 -3.46 3.54
N VAL A 21 31.96 -2.96 3.94
CA VAL A 21 31.82 -1.95 4.98
C VAL A 21 32.17 -2.52 6.38
N LEU A 22 31.84 -3.77 6.65
CA LEU A 22 32.09 -4.41 7.95
C LEU A 22 33.54 -4.87 8.14
N ARG A 23 34.29 -5.10 7.06
CA ARG A 23 35.71 -5.48 7.14
C ARG A 23 36.67 -4.34 7.44
N ASN A 24 36.28 -3.10 7.13
CA ASN A 24 37.14 -1.91 7.35
C ASN A 24 36.98 -1.25 8.73
N MET A 25 36.18 -1.80 9.65
CA MET A 25 36.02 -1.31 11.03
C MET A 25 36.81 -2.11 12.07
N GLY A 26 37.65 -3.04 11.66
CA GLY A 26 38.47 -3.88 12.54
C GLY A 26 39.94 -3.61 12.41
N GLY A 27 40.44 -2.55 13.01
CA GLY A 27 41.88 -2.34 13.12
C GLY A 27 42.30 -0.90 13.39
N LEU A 28 42.26 -0.48 14.65
CA LEU A 28 43.17 0.58 15.12
C LEU A 28 43.38 0.46 16.64
N GLY A 29 44.62 0.46 16.94
CA GLY A 29 45.28 0.12 18.17
C GLY A 29 44.97 0.96 19.42
N LEU A 30 45.29 0.36 20.52
CA LEU A 30 45.38 0.91 21.87
C LEU A 30 46.32 2.13 21.91
N LEU A 31 45.79 3.27 22.26
CA LEU A 31 46.60 4.38 22.82
C LEU A 31 45.94 4.83 24.12
N THR A 32 46.59 4.51 25.21
CA THR A 32 46.30 5.01 26.56
C THR A 32 46.68 6.49 26.65
N LEU A 33 45.71 7.34 26.96
CA LEU A 33 45.95 8.67 27.48
C LEU A 33 44.91 8.95 28.58
N THR A 34 45.46 9.09 29.79
CA THR A 34 44.80 9.53 31.02
C THR A 34 44.44 11.00 30.94
N GLY A 35 43.24 11.37 31.31
CA GLY A 35 42.89 12.74 31.68
C GLY A 35 41.60 13.27 31.09
N GLY A 36 40.60 13.50 31.96
CA GLY A 36 39.45 14.40 31.69
C GLY A 36 38.16 13.75 31.30
N ALA A 37 37.30 13.48 32.29
CA ALA A 37 35.92 13.02 32.10
C ALA A 37 35.07 14.10 31.40
N GLY A 38 34.76 13.84 30.16
CA GLY A 38 33.73 14.52 29.40
C GLY A 38 33.03 13.45 28.56
N THR A 39 32.02 12.79 29.12
CA THR A 39 31.21 11.80 28.43
C THR A 39 30.34 12.49 27.37
N LEU A 40 30.88 12.64 26.18
CA LEU A 40 30.07 12.78 24.96
C LEU A 40 29.51 11.41 24.63
N LEU A 41 28.40 11.02 25.30
CA LEU A 41 27.51 9.99 24.86
C LEU A 41 26.80 10.51 23.62
N GLY A 42 27.44 10.39 22.47
CA GLY A 42 26.78 10.40 21.18
C GLY A 42 25.87 9.19 21.12
N ALA A 43 24.65 9.34 21.62
CA ALA A 43 23.61 8.31 21.48
C ALA A 43 23.30 8.16 19.99
N CYS A 44 23.96 7.19 19.32
CA CYS A 44 23.37 6.55 18.17
C CYS A 44 22.09 5.88 18.69
N THR A 45 20.97 6.59 18.67
CA THR A 45 19.66 6.01 18.91
C THR A 45 19.35 5.09 17.73
N THR A 46 19.74 3.81 17.86
CA THR A 46 19.23 2.76 16.99
C THR A 46 17.71 2.84 17.05
N ALA A 47 17.05 2.92 15.88
CA ALA A 47 15.60 2.94 15.83
C ALA A 47 15.05 1.71 16.57
N GLN A 48 14.19 1.93 17.57
CA GLN A 48 13.60 0.84 18.34
C GLN A 48 12.65 0.03 17.43
N SER A 49 12.74 -1.29 17.52
CA SER A 49 11.77 -2.19 16.85
C SER A 49 10.38 -2.10 17.51
N GLY A 50 9.34 -2.55 16.82
CA GLY A 50 7.98 -2.58 17.37
C GLY A 50 7.89 -3.35 18.68
N SER A 51 8.57 -4.49 18.81
CA SER A 51 8.60 -5.26 20.06
C SER A 51 9.27 -4.52 21.21
N GLN A 52 10.33 -3.77 20.94
CA GLN A 52 10.97 -2.93 21.96
C GLN A 52 10.05 -1.77 22.40
N VAL A 53 9.29 -1.19 21.46
CA VAL A 53 8.28 -0.17 21.79
C VAL A 53 7.21 -0.73 22.72
N LEU A 54 6.64 -1.90 22.40
CA LEU A 54 5.61 -2.55 23.20
C LEU A 54 6.10 -2.90 24.63
N ALA A 55 7.37 -3.31 24.77
CA ALA A 55 7.96 -3.64 26.06
C ALA A 55 8.29 -2.41 26.92
N ALA A 56 8.66 -1.29 26.27
CA ALA A 56 9.11 -0.07 26.97
C ALA A 56 7.99 0.92 27.30
N ASP A 57 6.83 0.84 26.62
CA ASP A 57 5.75 1.83 26.70
C ASP A 57 4.38 1.12 26.85
N PRO A 58 3.92 0.89 28.10
CA PRO A 58 2.65 0.23 28.37
C PRO A 58 1.43 1.00 27.81
N GLU A 59 1.48 2.34 27.73
CA GLU A 59 0.37 3.14 27.17
C GLU A 59 0.27 2.92 25.66
N ILE A 60 1.40 2.90 24.97
CA ILE A 60 1.41 2.57 23.54
C ILE A 60 1.01 1.12 23.32
N ALA A 61 1.45 0.18 24.15
CA ALA A 61 1.02 -1.21 24.07
C ALA A 61 -0.49 -1.39 24.19
N ALA A 62 -1.11 -0.73 25.20
CA ALA A 62 -2.56 -0.73 25.38
C ALA A 62 -3.30 -0.06 24.22
N LEU A 63 -2.76 1.04 23.69
CA LEU A 63 -3.34 1.71 22.52
C LEU A 63 -3.28 0.79 21.28
N VAL A 64 -2.13 0.19 20.99
CA VAL A 64 -1.96 -0.76 19.88
C VAL A 64 -2.95 -1.93 19.99
N ASP A 65 -3.15 -2.48 21.18
CA ASP A 65 -4.11 -3.58 21.41
C ASP A 65 -5.57 -3.15 21.19
N SER A 66 -5.87 -1.87 21.33
CA SER A 66 -7.21 -1.31 21.11
C SER A 66 -7.47 -0.88 19.66
N VAL A 67 -6.45 -0.88 18.83
CA VAL A 67 -6.51 -0.41 17.43
C VAL A 67 -6.73 -1.59 16.50
N LEU A 68 -7.80 -1.52 15.71
CA LEU A 68 -8.04 -2.44 14.60
C LEU A 68 -7.14 -2.01 13.42
N GLY A 69 -5.85 -2.41 13.43
CA GLY A 69 -4.85 -2.02 12.42
C GLY A 69 -5.10 -2.67 11.07
N ILE A 70 -5.29 -1.87 10.02
CA ILE A 70 -5.50 -2.33 8.65
C ILE A 70 -4.59 -1.57 7.69
N ASP A 71 -3.87 -2.29 6.84
CA ASP A 71 -3.23 -1.76 5.63
C ASP A 71 -4.17 -1.95 4.43
N MET A 72 -4.60 -0.85 3.82
CA MET A 72 -5.59 -0.86 2.74
C MET A 72 -5.04 -1.31 1.38
N HIS A 73 -3.72 -1.43 1.23
CA HIS A 73 -3.10 -1.88 -0.02
C HIS A 73 -1.68 -2.41 0.19
N SER A 74 -1.46 -3.66 -0.22
CA SER A 74 -0.17 -4.34 -0.05
C SER A 74 0.03 -5.46 -1.06
N HIS A 75 1.28 -5.61 -1.51
CA HIS A 75 1.74 -6.74 -2.33
C HIS A 75 2.66 -7.70 -1.56
N ALA A 76 2.63 -7.65 -0.24
CA ALA A 76 3.45 -8.49 0.63
C ALA A 76 3.31 -10.00 0.33
N ALA A 77 4.24 -10.79 0.84
CA ALA A 77 4.28 -12.26 0.71
C ALA A 77 4.28 -12.76 -0.75
N GLY A 78 4.61 -11.90 -1.72
CA GLY A 78 4.64 -12.27 -3.15
C GLY A 78 3.31 -12.06 -3.89
N ALA A 79 2.39 -11.29 -3.33
CA ALA A 79 1.11 -10.99 -3.96
C ALA A 79 1.25 -10.30 -5.32
N SER A 80 2.31 -9.50 -5.55
CA SER A 80 2.64 -8.92 -6.87
C SER A 80 3.07 -9.93 -7.94
N GLY A 81 3.18 -11.22 -7.59
CA GLY A 81 3.74 -12.25 -8.47
C GLY A 81 5.25 -12.44 -8.34
N ARG A 82 5.94 -11.65 -7.51
CA ARG A 82 7.35 -11.85 -7.17
C ARG A 82 7.45 -12.78 -5.96
N PRO A 83 8.06 -13.96 -6.08
CA PRO A 83 8.14 -14.90 -4.97
C PRO A 83 8.84 -14.30 -3.75
N GLN A 84 8.23 -14.46 -2.59
CA GLN A 84 8.80 -14.10 -1.28
C GLN A 84 8.62 -15.29 -0.31
N PRO A 85 9.29 -16.42 -0.53
CA PRO A 85 8.99 -17.67 0.16
C PRO A 85 9.26 -17.63 1.67
N ALA A 86 10.13 -16.73 2.13
CA ALA A 86 10.45 -16.55 3.55
C ALA A 86 9.59 -15.47 4.24
N TYR A 87 8.61 -14.88 3.55
CA TYR A 87 7.78 -13.82 4.11
C TYR A 87 6.55 -14.45 4.79
N ASP A 88 6.60 -14.60 6.09
CA ASP A 88 5.45 -15.02 6.92
C ASP A 88 4.60 -13.80 7.24
N LEU A 89 3.53 -13.61 6.47
CA LEU A 89 2.60 -12.49 6.63
C LEU A 89 1.79 -12.62 7.93
N ALA A 90 1.36 -13.83 8.27
CA ALA A 90 0.58 -14.07 9.48
C ALA A 90 1.39 -13.77 10.75
N GLU A 91 2.66 -14.17 10.78
CA GLU A 91 3.58 -13.85 11.89
C GLU A 91 3.77 -12.32 12.02
N ARG A 92 4.04 -11.63 10.91
CA ARG A 92 4.28 -10.17 10.92
C ARG A 92 3.05 -9.38 11.38
N ILE A 93 1.85 -9.76 10.93
CA ILE A 93 0.59 -9.19 11.40
C ILE A 93 0.43 -9.43 12.91
N ARG A 94 0.70 -10.65 13.38
CA ARG A 94 0.54 -11.03 14.79
C ARG A 94 1.54 -10.30 15.70
N VAL A 95 2.82 -10.28 15.32
CA VAL A 95 3.88 -9.61 16.11
C VAL A 95 3.67 -8.10 16.15
N GLY A 96 3.27 -7.50 15.03
CA GLY A 96 2.90 -6.08 14.95
C GLY A 96 1.57 -5.75 15.63
N ARG A 97 0.79 -6.76 16.02
CA ARG A 97 -0.57 -6.59 16.59
C ARG A 97 -1.54 -5.86 15.64
N MET A 98 -1.32 -5.99 14.33
CA MET A 98 -2.31 -5.57 13.33
C MET A 98 -3.45 -6.57 13.22
N THR A 99 -4.55 -6.17 12.61
CA THR A 99 -5.71 -7.04 12.38
C THR A 99 -5.68 -7.64 11.00
N ALA A 100 -5.52 -6.80 9.97
CA ALA A 100 -5.66 -7.25 8.59
C ALA A 100 -4.79 -6.48 7.60
N VAL A 101 -4.61 -7.08 6.43
CA VAL A 101 -3.99 -6.46 5.26
C VAL A 101 -4.89 -6.68 4.05
N CYS A 102 -5.17 -5.61 3.30
CA CYS A 102 -5.78 -5.73 1.97
C CYS A 102 -4.69 -6.20 1.00
N LEU A 103 -4.62 -7.52 0.83
CA LEU A 103 -3.58 -8.17 0.04
C LEU A 103 -3.97 -8.20 -1.42
N CYS A 104 -3.12 -7.60 -2.26
CA CYS A 104 -3.46 -7.25 -3.62
C CYS A 104 -2.55 -7.89 -4.66
N HIS A 105 -3.12 -8.32 -5.80
CA HIS A 105 -2.32 -8.61 -6.99
C HIS A 105 -2.67 -7.65 -8.13
N PRO A 106 -1.68 -7.15 -8.90
CA PRO A 106 -1.96 -6.31 -10.06
C PRO A 106 -2.57 -7.14 -11.19
N GLY A 107 -3.74 -6.71 -11.69
CA GLY A 107 -4.49 -7.42 -12.73
C GLY A 107 -3.82 -7.36 -14.12
N ASP A 108 -2.98 -6.36 -14.35
CA ASP A 108 -2.26 -6.10 -15.60
C ASP A 108 -0.77 -6.49 -15.57
N ALA A 109 -0.30 -7.17 -14.52
CA ALA A 109 1.11 -7.55 -14.37
C ALA A 109 1.73 -8.25 -15.60
N PRO A 110 1.02 -9.05 -16.40
CA PRO A 110 1.59 -9.68 -17.61
C PRO A 110 1.99 -8.72 -18.71
N VAL A 111 1.43 -7.52 -18.75
CA VAL A 111 1.58 -6.57 -19.86
C VAL A 111 2.28 -5.26 -19.49
N ILE A 112 2.66 -5.11 -18.22
CA ILE A 112 3.39 -3.95 -17.73
C ILE A 112 4.80 -4.31 -17.27
N LYS A 113 5.72 -3.33 -17.31
CA LYS A 113 7.09 -3.50 -16.86
C LYS A 113 7.60 -2.21 -16.22
N ARG A 114 8.43 -2.37 -15.19
CA ARG A 114 9.21 -1.25 -14.64
C ARG A 114 10.43 -1.02 -15.53
N GLU A 115 10.53 0.19 -16.05
CA GLU A 115 11.62 0.64 -16.91
C GLU A 115 12.81 1.19 -16.11
N PRO A 116 13.99 1.41 -16.72
CA PRO A 116 15.19 1.91 -16.05
C PRO A 116 15.00 3.29 -15.37
N ASP A 117 14.07 4.12 -15.85
CA ASP A 117 13.68 5.41 -15.24
C ASP A 117 12.75 5.25 -14.03
N ASN A 118 12.55 4.01 -13.57
CA ASN A 118 11.70 3.61 -12.46
C ASN A 118 10.18 3.81 -12.70
N ARG A 119 9.75 4.17 -13.90
CA ARG A 119 8.33 4.21 -14.28
C ARG A 119 7.85 2.83 -14.71
N ILE A 120 6.59 2.53 -14.40
CA ILE A 120 5.91 1.34 -14.93
C ILE A 120 5.17 1.76 -16.19
N ARG A 121 5.34 1.00 -17.26
CA ARG A 121 4.72 1.23 -18.56
C ARG A 121 4.14 -0.05 -19.14
N THR A 122 3.13 0.11 -19.96
CA THR A 122 2.63 -0.93 -20.85
C THR A 122 3.70 -1.31 -21.86
N VAL A 123 3.98 -2.60 -22.01
CA VAL A 123 4.99 -3.12 -22.96
C VAL A 123 4.38 -3.86 -24.14
N ARG A 124 3.12 -4.27 -24.04
CA ARG A 124 2.35 -4.92 -25.12
C ARG A 124 0.86 -4.96 -24.81
N GLN A 125 0.07 -5.31 -25.80
CA GLN A 125 -1.33 -5.67 -25.59
C GLN A 125 -1.43 -7.11 -25.05
N PRO A 126 -2.45 -7.40 -24.22
CA PRO A 126 -2.73 -8.76 -23.77
C PRO A 126 -3.32 -9.59 -24.90
N GLU A 127 -3.04 -10.90 -24.89
CA GLU A 127 -3.77 -11.86 -25.72
C GLU A 127 -5.20 -12.08 -25.15
N PRO A 128 -6.21 -12.37 -25.99
CA PRO A 128 -7.56 -12.62 -25.52
C PRO A 128 -7.62 -13.67 -24.40
N GLY A 129 -8.24 -13.30 -23.28
CA GLY A 129 -8.34 -14.14 -22.09
C GLY A 129 -7.07 -14.27 -21.26
N GLU A 130 -5.98 -13.59 -21.60
CA GLU A 130 -4.70 -13.69 -20.88
C GLU A 130 -4.82 -13.16 -19.45
N LEU A 131 -5.40 -11.97 -19.28
CA LEU A 131 -5.50 -11.32 -17.97
C LEU A 131 -6.50 -12.06 -17.07
N TRP A 132 -7.55 -12.65 -17.64
CA TRP A 132 -8.44 -13.54 -16.92
C TRP A 132 -7.72 -14.81 -16.43
N ARG A 133 -7.00 -15.51 -17.31
CA ARG A 133 -6.23 -16.70 -16.92
C ARG A 133 -5.14 -16.37 -15.89
N PHE A 134 -4.51 -15.20 -16.01
CA PHE A 134 -3.56 -14.74 -14.99
C PHE A 134 -4.24 -14.54 -13.64
N THR A 135 -5.37 -13.83 -13.59
CA THR A 135 -6.13 -13.60 -12.36
C THR A 135 -6.57 -14.93 -11.72
N GLN A 136 -7.06 -15.90 -12.50
CA GLN A 136 -7.41 -17.22 -11.96
C GLN A 136 -6.23 -17.92 -11.26
N ARG A 137 -5.03 -17.85 -11.85
CA ARG A 137 -3.81 -18.40 -11.20
C ARG A 137 -3.47 -17.65 -9.90
N ARG A 138 -3.65 -16.32 -9.88
CA ARG A 138 -3.43 -15.51 -8.67
C ARG A 138 -4.45 -15.82 -7.57
N LEU A 139 -5.71 -16.01 -7.93
CA LEU A 139 -6.73 -16.45 -6.97
C LEU A 139 -6.40 -17.81 -6.34
N LYS A 140 -5.88 -18.76 -7.12
CA LYS A 140 -5.38 -20.02 -6.56
C LYS A 140 -4.20 -19.78 -5.60
N TRP A 141 -3.26 -18.93 -5.97
CA TRP A 141 -2.14 -18.58 -5.10
C TRP A 141 -2.63 -17.99 -3.75
N PHE A 142 -3.68 -17.15 -3.74
CA PHE A 142 -4.29 -16.68 -2.50
C PHE A 142 -4.86 -17.82 -1.66
N ASP A 143 -5.52 -18.80 -2.28
CA ASP A 143 -6.04 -19.98 -1.57
C ASP A 143 -4.91 -20.74 -0.88
N ASP A 144 -3.81 -20.95 -1.61
CA ASP A 144 -2.63 -21.67 -1.11
C ASP A 144 -1.96 -20.89 0.05
N LEU A 145 -1.79 -19.57 -0.09
CA LEU A 145 -1.20 -18.70 0.96
C LEU A 145 -2.04 -18.70 2.24
N VAL A 146 -3.35 -18.48 2.11
CA VAL A 146 -4.29 -18.45 3.24
C VAL A 146 -4.21 -19.75 4.03
N THR A 147 -4.20 -20.89 3.32
CA THR A 147 -4.10 -22.21 3.93
C THR A 147 -2.74 -22.40 4.59
N ALA A 148 -1.65 -22.09 3.89
CA ALA A 148 -0.28 -22.32 4.37
C ALA A 148 0.07 -21.50 5.62
N GLN A 149 -0.44 -20.27 5.73
CA GLN A 149 -0.13 -19.36 6.84
C GLN A 149 -1.25 -19.24 7.87
N GLY A 150 -2.37 -19.95 7.73
CA GLY A 150 -3.49 -19.91 8.67
C GLY A 150 -4.15 -18.52 8.76
N LEU A 151 -4.20 -17.79 7.64
CA LEU A 151 -4.83 -16.48 7.57
C LEU A 151 -6.34 -16.60 7.49
N ARG A 152 -7.06 -15.66 8.11
CA ARG A 152 -8.52 -15.52 7.90
C ARG A 152 -8.80 -14.66 6.66
N ARG A 153 -9.89 -14.93 5.96
CA ARG A 153 -10.45 -14.03 4.94
C ARG A 153 -11.60 -13.23 5.52
N ALA A 154 -11.56 -11.91 5.34
CA ALA A 154 -12.72 -11.08 5.60
C ALA A 154 -13.66 -11.13 4.40
N LEU A 155 -14.77 -11.83 4.51
CA LEU A 155 -15.72 -12.12 3.45
C LEU A 155 -17.08 -11.42 3.64
N GLN A 156 -17.39 -11.04 4.88
CA GLN A 156 -18.67 -10.44 5.27
C GLN A 156 -18.47 -9.36 6.32
N ARG A 157 -19.52 -8.58 6.53
CA ARG A 157 -19.56 -7.59 7.60
C ARG A 157 -19.34 -8.27 8.95
N GLY A 158 -18.48 -7.68 9.80
CA GLY A 158 -18.15 -8.21 11.10
C GLY A 158 -16.92 -9.11 11.15
N ASP A 159 -16.42 -9.61 9.98
CA ASP A 159 -15.25 -10.50 9.97
C ASP A 159 -13.96 -9.83 10.45
N LEU A 160 -13.78 -8.53 10.15
CA LEU A 160 -12.61 -7.77 10.59
C LEU A 160 -12.64 -7.52 12.09
N GLU A 161 -13.79 -7.20 12.66
CA GLU A 161 -13.98 -7.05 14.11
C GLU A 161 -13.78 -8.42 14.82
N ALA A 162 -14.26 -9.49 14.22
CA ALA A 162 -14.03 -10.84 14.76
C ALA A 162 -12.54 -11.21 14.73
N ALA A 163 -11.85 -10.91 13.63
CA ALA A 163 -10.40 -11.15 13.52
C ALA A 163 -9.62 -10.36 14.58
N HIS A 164 -9.98 -9.09 14.80
CA HIS A 164 -9.35 -8.26 15.83
C HIS A 164 -9.59 -8.81 17.24
N ARG A 165 -10.83 -9.13 17.60
CA ARG A 165 -11.21 -9.70 18.91
C ARG A 165 -10.48 -11.01 19.18
N ASP A 166 -10.39 -11.88 18.17
CA ASP A 166 -9.78 -13.21 18.28
C ASP A 166 -8.25 -13.16 18.11
N LYS A 167 -7.66 -11.98 17.86
CA LYS A 167 -6.22 -11.77 17.52
C LYS A 167 -5.73 -12.68 16.41
N ALA A 168 -6.57 -12.91 15.41
CA ALA A 168 -6.31 -13.80 14.29
C ALA A 168 -5.94 -12.98 13.04
N PRO A 169 -4.72 -13.14 12.49
CA PRO A 169 -4.31 -12.44 11.28
C PRO A 169 -5.28 -12.66 10.13
N ALA A 170 -5.72 -11.56 9.50
CA ALA A 170 -6.69 -11.62 8.43
C ALA A 170 -6.20 -10.92 7.14
N ILE A 171 -6.81 -11.29 6.01
CA ILE A 171 -6.68 -10.55 4.76
C ILE A 171 -8.05 -10.15 4.21
N VAL A 172 -8.10 -8.99 3.56
CA VAL A 172 -9.10 -8.67 2.56
C VAL A 172 -8.46 -8.94 1.19
N GLN A 173 -9.02 -9.88 0.44
CA GLN A 173 -8.49 -10.24 -0.87
C GLN A 173 -8.86 -9.19 -1.90
N THR A 174 -7.85 -8.65 -2.61
CA THR A 174 -7.96 -7.49 -3.47
C THR A 174 -7.37 -7.76 -4.86
N ILE A 175 -7.89 -7.08 -5.87
CA ILE A 175 -7.31 -7.04 -7.23
C ILE A 175 -7.08 -5.57 -7.61
N GLU A 176 -5.89 -5.25 -8.10
CA GLU A 176 -5.51 -3.93 -8.57
C GLU A 176 -5.64 -3.84 -10.09
N GLY A 177 -6.69 -3.13 -10.53
CA GLY A 177 -7.08 -3.04 -11.93
C GLY A 177 -8.02 -4.16 -12.38
N CYS A 178 -9.21 -3.76 -12.82
CA CYS A 178 -10.25 -4.68 -13.31
C CYS A 178 -9.99 -5.21 -14.74
N HIS A 179 -8.73 -5.26 -15.17
CA HIS A 179 -8.32 -5.71 -16.52
C HIS A 179 -8.73 -7.16 -16.82
N PHE A 180 -8.89 -7.99 -15.79
CA PHE A 180 -9.34 -9.37 -15.90
C PHE A 180 -10.76 -9.52 -16.49
N LEU A 181 -11.53 -8.43 -16.48
CA LEU A 181 -12.89 -8.45 -17.03
C LEU A 181 -12.88 -8.64 -18.54
N GLU A 182 -11.93 -8.03 -19.26
CA GLU A 182 -11.83 -8.15 -20.73
C GLU A 182 -13.22 -8.05 -21.40
N GLY A 183 -14.01 -7.03 -21.01
CA GLY A 183 -15.36 -6.77 -21.50
C GLY A 183 -16.48 -7.60 -20.88
N SER A 184 -16.22 -8.56 -19.95
CA SER A 184 -17.25 -9.39 -19.31
C SER A 184 -17.44 -9.08 -17.83
N LEU A 185 -18.55 -8.43 -17.46
CA LEU A 185 -18.92 -8.15 -16.08
C LEU A 185 -19.23 -9.43 -15.26
N GLU A 186 -19.58 -10.53 -15.91
CA GLU A 186 -19.88 -11.81 -15.24
C GLU A 186 -18.69 -12.30 -14.41
N ARG A 187 -17.44 -12.00 -14.86
CA ARG A 187 -16.21 -12.35 -14.15
C ARG A 187 -16.10 -11.70 -12.78
N MET A 188 -16.81 -10.59 -12.51
CA MET A 188 -16.89 -10.01 -11.17
C MET A 188 -17.57 -10.96 -10.17
N GLY A 189 -18.65 -11.63 -10.61
CA GLY A 189 -19.31 -12.65 -9.80
C GLY A 189 -18.40 -13.84 -9.49
N GLU A 190 -17.52 -14.22 -10.43
CA GLU A 190 -16.56 -15.30 -10.23
C GLU A 190 -15.48 -14.93 -9.20
N VAL A 191 -14.84 -13.75 -9.32
CA VAL A 191 -13.84 -13.32 -8.35
C VAL A 191 -14.44 -13.07 -6.96
N TYR A 192 -15.69 -12.59 -6.89
CA TYR A 192 -16.43 -12.46 -5.63
C TYR A 192 -16.60 -13.81 -4.92
N ARG A 193 -17.04 -14.87 -5.66
CA ARG A 193 -17.17 -16.24 -5.11
C ARG A 193 -15.82 -16.80 -4.64
N ARG A 194 -14.70 -16.35 -5.23
CA ARG A 194 -13.33 -16.71 -4.84
C ARG A 194 -12.77 -15.85 -3.68
N GLY A 195 -13.63 -15.01 -3.05
CA GLY A 195 -13.30 -14.28 -1.84
C GLY A 195 -12.83 -12.84 -2.02
N VAL A 196 -12.83 -12.30 -3.25
CA VAL A 196 -12.50 -10.88 -3.47
C VAL A 196 -13.60 -10.00 -2.88
N ARG A 197 -13.20 -9.01 -2.06
CA ARG A 197 -14.11 -8.05 -1.41
C ARG A 197 -13.69 -6.59 -1.61
N HIS A 198 -12.60 -6.36 -2.32
CA HIS A 198 -12.09 -5.04 -2.62
C HIS A 198 -11.54 -5.05 -4.05
N LEU A 199 -12.02 -4.18 -4.93
CA LEU A 199 -11.58 -4.07 -6.32
C LEU A 199 -11.13 -2.64 -6.63
N GLN A 200 -9.89 -2.50 -7.06
CA GLN A 200 -9.39 -1.28 -7.66
C GLN A 200 -9.70 -1.31 -9.16
N LEU A 201 -10.29 -0.23 -9.67
CA LEU A 201 -10.88 -0.23 -11.02
C LEU A 201 -9.85 -0.12 -12.14
N VAL A 202 -8.82 0.70 -11.98
CA VAL A 202 -7.76 0.94 -12.97
C VAL A 202 -6.37 0.76 -12.35
N HIS A 203 -5.34 0.54 -13.18
CA HIS A 203 -3.94 0.46 -12.75
C HIS A 203 -3.03 1.15 -13.78
N PHE A 204 -1.95 0.54 -14.26
CA PHE A 204 -1.03 1.15 -15.23
C PHE A 204 -1.46 0.90 -16.68
N PHE A 205 -1.93 -0.32 -17.00
CA PHE A 205 -2.43 -0.62 -18.33
C PHE A 205 -3.77 0.08 -18.55
N ARG A 206 -3.91 0.73 -19.71
CA ARG A 206 -5.18 1.33 -20.12
C ARG A 206 -6.28 0.27 -20.19
N SER A 207 -7.42 0.52 -19.59
CA SER A 207 -8.53 -0.43 -19.50
C SER A 207 -9.84 0.15 -20.02
N ASP A 208 -10.84 -0.74 -20.21
CA ASP A 208 -12.19 -0.36 -20.57
C ASP A 208 -12.93 0.40 -19.45
N MET A 209 -12.34 0.45 -18.23
CA MET A 209 -12.92 1.18 -17.10
C MET A 209 -12.87 2.69 -17.28
N GLY A 210 -11.81 3.22 -17.91
CA GLY A 210 -11.57 4.63 -18.08
C GLY A 210 -10.12 5.04 -17.83
N ASP A 211 -9.91 6.34 -17.63
CA ASP A 211 -8.60 6.97 -17.60
C ASP A 211 -7.88 6.73 -16.27
N ASN A 212 -6.60 6.33 -16.35
CA ASN A 212 -5.69 6.27 -15.22
C ASN A 212 -4.71 7.46 -15.21
N GLN A 213 -4.02 7.67 -14.08
CA GLN A 213 -3.13 8.82 -13.87
C GLN A 213 -1.83 8.79 -14.70
N THR A 214 -1.44 7.63 -15.22
CA THR A 214 -0.11 7.40 -15.80
C THR A 214 -0.11 7.23 -17.32
N GLU A 215 -1.29 7.26 -17.93
CA GLU A 215 -1.52 7.25 -19.38
C GLU A 215 -2.24 8.53 -19.81
N PRO A 216 -2.23 8.89 -21.09
CA PRO A 216 -3.04 10.00 -21.61
C PRO A 216 -4.53 9.80 -21.30
N ALA A 217 -5.16 10.85 -20.75
CA ALA A 217 -6.59 10.85 -20.45
C ALA A 217 -7.38 11.18 -21.73
N ASP A 218 -7.83 10.20 -22.45
CA ASP A 218 -8.55 10.32 -23.73
C ASP A 218 -9.89 9.58 -23.78
N GLN A 219 -10.31 9.00 -22.64
CA GLN A 219 -11.60 8.30 -22.49
C GLN A 219 -12.67 9.16 -21.79
N GLY A 220 -12.33 10.38 -21.40
CA GLY A 220 -13.24 11.30 -20.70
C GLY A 220 -13.51 10.92 -19.23
N GLY A 221 -12.55 10.28 -18.58
CA GLY A 221 -12.65 9.78 -17.21
C GLY A 221 -13.24 8.35 -17.16
N LEU A 222 -14.35 8.18 -16.44
CA LEU A 222 -15.05 6.90 -16.29
C LEU A 222 -15.90 6.57 -17.53
N THR A 223 -15.69 5.42 -18.14
CA THR A 223 -16.49 4.94 -19.28
C THR A 223 -17.89 4.43 -18.87
N SER A 224 -18.75 4.09 -19.84
CA SER A 224 -20.01 3.40 -19.57
C SER A 224 -19.78 2.02 -18.94
N PHE A 225 -18.83 1.23 -19.46
CA PHE A 225 -18.46 -0.05 -18.88
C PHE A 225 -17.96 0.08 -17.43
N GLY A 226 -17.16 1.11 -17.15
CA GLY A 226 -16.72 1.42 -15.77
C GLY A 226 -17.89 1.75 -14.84
N ARG A 227 -18.92 2.47 -15.31
CA ARG A 227 -20.15 2.72 -14.53
C ARG A 227 -20.89 1.41 -14.23
N ASP A 228 -21.05 0.55 -15.21
CA ASP A 228 -21.72 -0.74 -15.05
C ASP A 228 -20.95 -1.63 -14.06
N ALA A 229 -19.61 -1.59 -14.10
CA ALA A 229 -18.77 -2.27 -13.12
C ALA A 229 -18.96 -1.72 -11.70
N ILE A 230 -19.09 -0.40 -11.50
CA ILE A 230 -19.41 0.19 -10.20
C ILE A 230 -20.78 -0.28 -9.69
N VAL A 231 -21.78 -0.31 -10.55
CA VAL A 231 -23.13 -0.82 -10.21
C VAL A 231 -23.04 -2.28 -9.77
N GLU A 232 -22.25 -3.08 -10.48
CA GLU A 232 -22.05 -4.49 -10.14
C GLU A 232 -21.27 -4.67 -8.82
N CYS A 233 -20.25 -3.84 -8.54
CA CYS A 233 -19.58 -3.81 -7.22
C CYS A 233 -20.58 -3.55 -6.09
N ASN A 234 -21.44 -2.54 -6.25
CA ASN A 234 -22.48 -2.23 -5.26
C ASN A 234 -23.47 -3.41 -5.09
N ARG A 235 -23.87 -4.06 -6.20
CA ARG A 235 -24.78 -5.22 -6.17
C ARG A 235 -24.17 -6.42 -5.44
N LEU A 236 -22.90 -6.70 -5.68
CA LEU A 236 -22.18 -7.82 -5.05
C LEU A 236 -21.79 -7.51 -3.60
N GLY A 237 -21.54 -6.27 -3.24
CA GLY A 237 -20.99 -5.88 -1.94
C GLY A 237 -19.45 -5.92 -1.95
N ILE A 238 -18.87 -5.27 -2.93
CA ILE A 238 -17.42 -5.14 -3.09
C ILE A 238 -17.02 -3.68 -2.82
N VAL A 239 -15.99 -3.47 -2.01
CA VAL A 239 -15.37 -2.15 -1.81
C VAL A 239 -14.79 -1.65 -3.12
N ILE A 240 -15.12 -0.42 -3.49
CA ILE A 240 -14.68 0.22 -4.74
C ILE A 240 -13.47 1.08 -4.46
N ASP A 241 -12.34 0.78 -5.12
CA ASP A 241 -11.10 1.51 -5.00
C ASP A 241 -10.79 2.25 -6.30
N VAL A 242 -10.56 3.55 -6.17
CA VAL A 242 -10.25 4.47 -7.27
C VAL A 242 -8.79 4.94 -7.27
N ALA A 243 -7.90 4.25 -6.57
CA ALA A 243 -6.47 4.49 -6.70
C ALA A 243 -6.04 4.34 -8.16
N HIS A 244 -5.04 5.09 -8.59
CA HIS A 244 -4.60 5.24 -9.99
C HIS A 244 -5.56 6.00 -10.92
N ALA A 245 -6.82 6.22 -10.57
CA ALA A 245 -7.77 6.91 -11.44
C ALA A 245 -7.49 8.42 -11.54
N THR A 246 -7.85 9.01 -12.68
CA THR A 246 -7.85 10.48 -12.84
C THR A 246 -8.91 11.13 -11.95
N ARG A 247 -8.77 12.43 -11.66
CA ARG A 247 -9.76 13.15 -10.87
C ARG A 247 -11.15 13.15 -11.54
N GLU A 248 -11.20 13.24 -12.87
CA GLU A 248 -12.41 13.19 -13.69
C GLU A 248 -13.09 11.82 -13.58
N PHE A 249 -12.29 10.74 -13.60
CA PHE A 249 -12.81 9.39 -13.34
C PHE A 249 -13.45 9.30 -11.96
N VAL A 250 -12.75 9.78 -10.91
CA VAL A 250 -13.24 9.74 -9.52
C VAL A 250 -14.52 10.55 -9.36
N ALA A 251 -14.63 11.72 -10.01
CA ALA A 251 -15.84 12.53 -9.99
C ALA A 251 -17.05 11.78 -10.57
N ALA A 252 -16.87 11.09 -11.69
CA ALA A 252 -17.91 10.28 -12.29
C ALA A 252 -18.22 9.00 -11.47
N ALA A 253 -17.20 8.38 -10.86
CA ALA A 253 -17.38 7.24 -9.98
C ALA A 253 -18.17 7.61 -8.71
N ALA A 254 -17.92 8.78 -8.13
CA ALA A 254 -18.66 9.31 -6.98
C ALA A 254 -20.16 9.50 -7.26
N GLN A 255 -20.51 9.83 -8.50
CA GLN A 255 -21.91 9.94 -8.93
C GLN A 255 -22.57 8.56 -9.19
N ALA A 256 -21.78 7.57 -9.62
CA ALA A 256 -22.27 6.23 -9.96
C ALA A 256 -22.38 5.31 -8.76
N SER A 257 -21.52 5.47 -7.76
CA SER A 257 -21.46 4.60 -6.59
C SER A 257 -22.54 4.93 -5.56
N LYS A 258 -23.11 3.87 -4.94
CA LYS A 258 -24.03 3.96 -3.79
C LYS A 258 -23.29 3.78 -2.45
N THR A 259 -22.02 3.42 -2.49
CA THR A 259 -21.17 3.22 -1.30
C THR A 259 -19.98 4.16 -1.34
N PRO A 260 -19.36 4.49 -0.20
CA PRO A 260 -18.17 5.32 -0.17
C PRO A 260 -17.04 4.73 -1.01
N LEU A 261 -16.23 5.60 -1.65
CA LEU A 261 -15.07 5.19 -2.43
C LEU A 261 -13.81 5.10 -1.56
N ILE A 262 -12.92 4.17 -1.88
CA ILE A 262 -11.55 4.13 -1.34
C ILE A 262 -10.59 4.63 -2.41
N LEU A 263 -9.58 5.41 -2.03
CA LEU A 263 -8.37 5.62 -2.78
C LEU A 263 -7.24 5.02 -1.94
N SER A 264 -6.96 3.73 -2.16
CA SER A 264 -6.25 2.89 -1.19
C SER A 264 -4.81 3.32 -0.92
N HIS A 265 -4.09 3.87 -1.91
CA HIS A 265 -2.69 4.26 -1.78
C HIS A 265 -2.31 5.43 -2.70
N THR A 266 -1.75 6.48 -2.09
CA THR A 266 -1.27 7.69 -2.78
C THR A 266 -0.48 8.60 -1.83
N SER A 267 -0.02 9.75 -2.33
CA SER A 267 0.39 10.90 -1.54
C SER A 267 -0.35 12.15 -2.00
N VAL A 268 -0.78 12.97 -1.05
CA VAL A 268 -1.37 14.28 -1.37
C VAL A 268 -0.25 15.27 -1.68
N ALA A 269 -0.31 15.92 -2.83
CA ALA A 269 0.61 16.99 -3.21
C ALA A 269 0.24 18.29 -2.47
N LYS A 270 1.21 19.20 -2.29
CA LYS A 270 0.93 20.54 -1.73
C LYS A 270 0.14 21.44 -2.68
N GLY A 271 0.03 21.05 -3.94
CA GLY A 271 -0.70 21.76 -5.01
C GLY A 271 -1.03 20.78 -6.13
N GLN A 272 -1.10 21.29 -7.37
CA GLN A 272 -1.34 20.40 -8.52
C GLN A 272 -0.13 19.49 -8.75
N PRO A 273 -0.33 18.16 -8.84
CA PRO A 273 0.73 17.23 -9.12
C PRO A 273 1.22 17.40 -10.58
N ALA A 274 2.45 16.98 -10.85
CA ALA A 274 2.97 16.90 -12.22
C ALA A 274 2.13 15.91 -13.06
N ALA A 275 2.15 16.10 -14.38
CA ALA A 275 1.51 15.16 -15.30
C ALA A 275 2.05 13.74 -15.10
N PHE A 276 1.18 12.77 -15.26
CA PHE A 276 1.49 11.33 -15.07
C PHE A 276 2.02 10.97 -13.67
N SER A 277 1.71 11.81 -12.68
CA SER A 277 2.07 11.56 -11.29
C SER A 277 1.07 10.62 -10.60
N ARG A 278 1.60 9.75 -9.73
CA ARG A 278 0.77 8.95 -8.81
C ARG A 278 0.30 9.74 -7.58
N ARG A 279 0.80 10.99 -7.39
CA ARG A 279 0.32 11.89 -6.35
C ARG A 279 -1.00 12.53 -6.79
N ILE A 280 -1.84 12.87 -5.82
CA ILE A 280 -3.13 13.53 -6.07
C ILE A 280 -3.13 14.98 -5.54
N SER A 281 -3.99 15.81 -6.12
CA SER A 281 -4.21 17.16 -5.61
C SER A 281 -5.08 17.16 -4.33
N PRO A 282 -5.06 18.24 -3.53
CA PRO A 282 -5.98 18.39 -2.40
C PRO A 282 -7.46 18.27 -2.79
N GLU A 283 -7.85 18.79 -3.95
CA GLU A 283 -9.23 18.70 -4.47
C GLU A 283 -9.62 17.26 -4.76
N HIS A 284 -8.69 16.46 -5.30
CA HIS A 284 -8.93 15.03 -5.56
C HIS A 284 -9.12 14.26 -4.23
N ALA A 285 -8.32 14.55 -3.21
CA ALA A 285 -8.48 13.94 -1.89
C ALA A 285 -9.83 14.30 -1.25
N ARG A 286 -10.23 15.58 -1.30
CA ARG A 286 -11.54 16.04 -0.79
C ARG A 286 -12.71 15.41 -1.55
N LEU A 287 -12.56 15.18 -2.85
CA LEU A 287 -13.58 14.50 -3.65
C LEU A 287 -13.83 13.09 -3.15
N VAL A 288 -12.78 12.31 -2.85
CA VAL A 288 -12.93 10.97 -2.22
C VAL A 288 -13.59 11.12 -0.84
N ALA A 289 -13.12 12.05 0.00
CA ALA A 289 -13.68 12.30 1.31
C ALA A 289 -15.17 12.65 1.28
N SER A 290 -15.63 13.43 0.28
CA SER A 290 -17.04 13.83 0.13
C SER A 290 -17.99 12.65 -0.13
N THR A 291 -17.49 11.50 -0.58
CA THR A 291 -18.28 10.26 -0.68
C THR A 291 -18.45 9.54 0.67
N GLY A 292 -17.89 10.06 1.77
CA GLY A 292 -17.70 9.33 3.01
C GLY A 292 -16.52 8.34 2.95
N GLY A 293 -15.68 8.44 1.93
CA GLY A 293 -14.60 7.53 1.62
C GLY A 293 -13.31 7.75 2.40
N VAL A 294 -12.24 7.07 1.99
CA VAL A 294 -10.93 7.09 2.66
C VAL A 294 -9.80 7.17 1.65
N VAL A 295 -8.82 8.02 1.95
CA VAL A 295 -7.56 8.16 1.20
C VAL A 295 -6.44 7.49 1.99
N GLY A 296 -5.80 6.49 1.41
CA GLY A 296 -4.65 5.77 1.97
C GLY A 296 -3.34 6.46 1.65
N VAL A 297 -2.53 6.66 2.66
CA VAL A 297 -1.18 7.20 2.50
C VAL A 297 -0.22 6.06 2.18
N TRP A 298 0.50 6.15 1.06
CA TRP A 298 1.43 5.12 0.65
C TRP A 298 2.83 5.30 1.25
N GLY A 299 3.61 4.20 1.28
CA GLY A 299 4.96 4.19 1.84
C GLY A 299 6.06 4.48 0.82
N SER A 300 5.84 5.34 -0.19
CA SER A 300 6.76 5.55 -1.30
C SER A 300 8.17 5.96 -0.87
N PRO A 301 9.21 5.16 -1.15
CA PRO A 301 10.60 5.45 -0.75
C PRO A 301 11.22 6.59 -1.56
N SER A 302 10.61 6.97 -2.67
CA SER A 302 11.01 8.16 -3.43
C SER A 302 10.56 9.46 -2.76
N THR A 303 9.51 9.39 -1.96
CA THR A 303 8.89 10.55 -1.29
C THR A 303 9.34 10.65 0.17
N PHE A 304 9.44 9.55 0.89
CA PHE A 304 9.74 9.48 2.32
C PHE A 304 11.05 8.75 2.58
N LYS A 305 11.73 9.10 3.68
CA LYS A 305 13.02 8.51 4.07
C LYS A 305 12.95 7.77 5.40
N SER A 306 11.90 8.02 6.17
CA SER A 306 11.71 7.45 7.50
C SER A 306 10.23 7.20 7.82
N LEU A 307 9.95 6.41 8.85
CA LEU A 307 8.61 6.24 9.40
C LEU A 307 8.04 7.56 9.96
N SER A 308 8.90 8.48 10.41
CA SER A 308 8.48 9.81 10.82
C SER A 308 7.95 10.63 9.64
N ASP A 309 8.65 10.63 8.50
CA ASP A 309 8.20 11.32 7.29
C ASP A 309 6.85 10.75 6.82
N TYR A 310 6.66 9.43 6.96
CA TYR A 310 5.40 8.77 6.64
C TYR A 310 4.25 9.28 7.54
N VAL A 311 4.49 9.39 8.84
CA VAL A 311 3.50 9.93 9.79
C VAL A 311 3.21 11.41 9.53
N ASP A 312 4.22 12.21 9.13
CA ASP A 312 4.00 13.60 8.70
C ASP A 312 3.14 13.69 7.43
N ALA A 313 3.28 12.73 6.50
CA ALA A 313 2.41 12.64 5.33
C ALA A 313 0.98 12.24 5.69
N VAL A 314 0.80 11.38 6.69
CA VAL A 314 -0.53 11.07 7.25
C VAL A 314 -1.17 12.33 7.83
N ALA A 315 -0.41 13.13 8.61
CA ALA A 315 -0.91 14.39 9.15
C ALA A 315 -1.29 15.38 8.03
N ALA A 316 -0.46 15.52 7.01
CA ALA A 316 -0.77 16.38 5.86
C ALA A 316 -2.03 15.91 5.09
N ALA A 317 -2.26 14.60 4.99
CA ALA A 317 -3.49 14.07 4.40
C ALA A 317 -4.72 14.38 5.28
N VAL A 318 -4.58 14.30 6.61
CA VAL A 318 -5.64 14.68 7.57
C VAL A 318 -5.99 16.17 7.47
N ASP A 319 -4.99 17.04 7.34
CA ASP A 319 -5.20 18.49 7.14
C ASP A 319 -6.04 18.80 5.88
N VAL A 320 -5.96 17.95 4.86
CA VAL A 320 -6.68 18.12 3.59
C VAL A 320 -8.05 17.46 3.58
N ALA A 321 -8.13 16.20 4.02
CA ALA A 321 -9.32 15.36 3.87
C ALA A 321 -10.15 15.23 5.16
N GLY A 322 -9.57 15.55 6.31
CA GLY A 322 -10.16 15.29 7.62
C GLY A 322 -9.82 13.90 8.16
N VAL A 323 -9.79 13.76 9.49
CA VAL A 323 -9.35 12.55 10.18
C VAL A 323 -10.22 11.32 9.91
N GLU A 324 -11.50 11.52 9.58
CA GLU A 324 -12.45 10.45 9.21
C GLU A 324 -12.20 9.85 7.82
N HIS A 325 -11.29 10.44 7.05
CA HIS A 325 -11.10 10.16 5.62
C HIS A 325 -9.65 9.78 5.26
N VAL A 326 -8.83 9.43 6.24
CA VAL A 326 -7.43 9.03 6.03
C VAL A 326 -7.18 7.64 6.60
N GLY A 327 -6.32 6.87 5.94
CA GLY A 327 -5.89 5.55 6.38
C GLY A 327 -4.50 5.19 5.88
N PHE A 328 -4.04 3.98 6.20
CA PHE A 328 -2.79 3.44 5.72
C PHE A 328 -3.01 2.65 4.43
N GLY A 329 -2.15 2.86 3.44
CA GLY A 329 -2.10 2.06 2.23
C GLY A 329 -0.66 1.97 1.77
N THR A 330 0.12 1.07 2.37
CA THR A 330 1.59 1.10 2.33
C THR A 330 2.15 0.88 0.94
N ASP A 331 1.45 0.16 0.09
CA ASP A 331 1.95 -0.39 -1.18
C ASP A 331 3.22 -1.24 -0.95
N ASN A 332 3.25 -1.97 0.18
CA ASN A 332 4.35 -2.84 0.55
C ASN A 332 4.64 -3.83 -0.58
N SER A 333 5.93 -3.95 -0.94
CA SER A 333 6.42 -4.77 -2.06
C SER A 333 5.95 -4.33 -3.48
N GLY A 334 5.27 -3.19 -3.62
CA GLY A 334 4.87 -2.60 -4.91
C GLY A 334 5.97 -1.78 -5.60
N PHE A 335 6.99 -1.31 -4.84
CA PHE A 335 8.04 -0.42 -5.36
C PHE A 335 9.20 -1.14 -6.08
N GLY A 336 9.05 -2.40 -6.47
CA GLY A 336 10.08 -3.15 -7.16
C GLY A 336 11.18 -3.64 -6.21
N PRO A 337 12.48 -3.41 -6.54
CA PRO A 337 13.58 -3.81 -5.67
C PRO A 337 13.74 -2.90 -4.44
N THR A 338 13.11 -1.71 -4.44
CA THR A 338 13.14 -0.77 -3.33
C THR A 338 12.00 -1.11 -2.37
N LEU A 339 12.31 -1.16 -1.08
CA LEU A 339 11.31 -1.40 -0.05
C LEU A 339 10.47 -0.15 0.20
N ALA A 340 9.21 -0.32 0.58
CA ALA A 340 8.41 0.75 1.16
C ALA A 340 9.08 1.28 2.43
N VAL A 341 8.78 2.52 2.81
CA VAL A 341 9.30 3.10 4.06
C VAL A 341 8.76 2.33 5.27
N TRP A 342 7.55 1.84 5.17
CA TRP A 342 6.96 0.88 6.10
C TRP A 342 6.75 -0.43 5.35
N ASP A 343 7.74 -1.34 5.40
CA ASP A 343 7.75 -2.62 4.69
C ASP A 343 7.61 -3.85 5.63
N ASP A 344 7.57 -3.60 6.92
CA ASP A 344 7.41 -4.66 7.92
C ASP A 344 6.28 -4.31 8.91
N TYR A 345 5.23 -5.12 8.93
CA TYR A 345 4.08 -4.89 9.81
C TYR A 345 4.40 -5.01 11.30
N ARG A 346 5.54 -5.63 11.66
CA ARG A 346 6.06 -5.64 13.03
C ARG A 346 6.40 -4.25 13.56
N ASP A 347 6.55 -3.25 12.66
CA ASP A 347 6.81 -1.86 13.02
C ASP A 347 5.53 -1.04 13.29
N PHE A 348 4.34 -1.64 13.20
CA PHE A 348 3.09 -0.95 13.51
C PHE A 348 3.09 -0.23 14.89
N PRO A 349 3.62 -0.82 15.99
CA PRO A 349 3.75 -0.11 17.26
C PRO A 349 4.62 1.15 17.18
N VAL A 350 5.65 1.15 16.32
CA VAL A 350 6.48 2.34 16.07
C VAL A 350 5.65 3.44 15.41
N ILE A 351 4.83 3.09 14.41
CA ILE A 351 3.91 4.03 13.74
C ILE A 351 2.95 4.64 14.76
N VAL A 352 2.29 3.84 15.59
CA VAL A 352 1.35 4.32 16.63
C VAL A 352 2.05 5.29 17.59
N ARG A 353 3.27 4.96 18.05
CA ARG A 353 4.06 5.84 18.91
C ARG A 353 4.44 7.15 18.20
N LEU A 354 4.82 7.11 16.94
CA LEU A 354 5.14 8.30 16.15
C LEU A 354 3.90 9.19 15.96
N MET A 355 2.73 8.60 15.71
CA MET A 355 1.48 9.33 15.63
C MET A 355 1.15 10.03 16.96
N ARG A 356 1.32 9.35 18.11
CA ARG A 356 1.18 9.99 19.43
C ARG A 356 2.14 11.17 19.61
N LYS A 357 3.41 11.00 19.24
CA LYS A 357 4.42 12.07 19.27
C LYS A 357 4.07 13.24 18.35
N ARG A 358 3.43 12.96 17.22
CA ARG A 358 2.98 13.98 16.26
C ARG A 358 1.75 14.74 16.73
N GLY A 359 1.09 14.29 17.82
CA GLY A 359 -0.05 14.96 18.44
C GLY A 359 -1.42 14.36 18.14
N PHE A 360 -1.49 13.23 17.43
CA PHE A 360 -2.77 12.52 17.24
C PHE A 360 -3.32 12.01 18.55
N SER A 361 -4.62 12.20 18.80
CA SER A 361 -5.32 11.60 19.92
C SER A 361 -5.43 10.07 19.76
N PRO A 362 -5.66 9.31 20.83
CA PRO A 362 -5.95 7.88 20.72
C PRO A 362 -7.12 7.57 19.77
N ASP A 363 -8.15 8.42 19.74
CA ASP A 363 -9.31 8.24 18.87
C ASP A 363 -8.98 8.51 17.40
N ASP A 364 -8.17 9.54 17.11
CA ASP A 364 -7.67 9.77 15.75
C ASP A 364 -6.87 8.58 15.24
N ILE A 365 -6.02 8.01 16.10
CA ILE A 365 -5.21 6.83 15.74
C ILE A 365 -6.12 5.63 15.46
N ARG A 366 -7.15 5.37 16.27
CA ARG A 366 -8.10 4.27 16.01
C ARG A 366 -8.81 4.44 14.66
N LYS A 367 -9.19 5.67 14.31
CA LYS A 367 -9.82 5.98 13.01
C LYS A 367 -8.86 5.73 11.86
N ILE A 368 -7.69 6.38 11.87
CA ILE A 368 -6.71 6.34 10.79
C ILE A 368 -6.14 4.94 10.60
N ALA A 369 -5.81 4.25 11.68
CA ALA A 369 -5.12 2.97 11.61
C ALA A 369 -5.98 1.82 11.05
N GLY A 370 -7.31 2.00 10.97
CA GLY A 370 -8.18 1.00 10.34
C GLY A 370 -9.67 1.25 10.52
N GLY A 371 -10.08 2.05 11.52
CA GLY A 371 -11.50 2.34 11.78
C GLY A 371 -12.19 2.96 10.57
N ASN A 372 -11.53 3.84 9.84
CA ASN A 372 -12.09 4.46 8.64
C ASN A 372 -12.30 3.44 7.51
N TYR A 373 -11.32 2.55 7.27
CA TYR A 373 -11.49 1.47 6.31
C TYR A 373 -12.60 0.50 6.73
N LEU A 374 -12.63 0.10 8.01
CA LEU A 374 -13.66 -0.77 8.57
C LEU A 374 -15.05 -0.20 8.33
N ARG A 375 -15.24 1.10 8.52
CA ARG A 375 -16.51 1.79 8.25
C ARG A 375 -16.92 1.63 6.79
N VAL A 376 -16.00 1.86 5.85
CA VAL A 376 -16.29 1.69 4.40
C VAL A 376 -16.53 0.23 4.06
N PHE A 377 -15.73 -0.70 4.59
CA PHE A 377 -15.92 -2.14 4.40
C PHE A 377 -17.32 -2.57 4.85
N ASN A 378 -17.75 -2.16 6.03
CA ASN A 378 -19.06 -2.51 6.59
C ASN A 378 -20.24 -1.85 5.88
N LEU A 379 -20.04 -0.70 5.21
CA LEU A 379 -21.05 -0.05 4.37
C LEU A 379 -21.16 -0.72 2.98
N SER A 380 -20.07 -1.30 2.50
CA SER A 380 -19.99 -1.89 1.15
C SER A 380 -20.30 -3.39 1.18
N VAL A 381 -19.64 -4.14 2.07
CA VAL A 381 -19.73 -5.60 2.13
C VAL A 381 -20.99 -6.03 2.88
N LYS A 382 -21.68 -7.03 2.33
CA LYS A 382 -22.94 -7.52 2.87
C LYS A 382 -22.74 -8.34 4.15
N ALA A 383 -23.74 -8.34 5.04
CA ALA A 383 -23.92 -9.39 6.01
C ALA A 383 -24.44 -10.65 5.29
N THR A 384 -24.04 -11.82 5.71
CA THR A 384 -24.63 -13.09 5.26
C THR A 384 -25.96 -13.33 5.96
#